data_2b3ae264563b60a4524a13b4130dae41
#
_entry.id   2b3ae264563b60a4524a13b4130dae41
#
_cell.length_a   1.000
_cell.length_b   1.000
_cell.length_c   1.000
_cell.angle_alpha   90.00
_cell.angle_beta   90.00
_cell.angle_gamma   90.00
#
_symmetry.space_group_name_H-M   'P 1'
#
loop_
_entity.id
_entity.type
_entity.pdbx_description
1 polymer ?
#
loop_
_entity_poly.entity_id
_entity_poly.type
_entity_poly.pdbx_seq_one_letter_code
_entity_poly.pdbx_strand_id
1 'polypeptide(L)'
;METVVNIIYTPSNSREHIGEFSLSFDGFDGETRTVRLKFDIKELWSFSRDTSSVAFDFLVLSMLVYNVDRAIKRNRYSIDGWHRTIRMANIPVINIDAMNIGKDEFERAICFLTGDAWIFDFIQSEGYEYAPTNTPSYKIDEYEEISLFSGGLDSLIGFIDSAHRISQNKKVLLISHMELGKEKRDQVDILTNCKNNHILDGKYDRLLLNAGLKPNSWSTHSATESTFRSRSLLFFAAGIYA
;
A
#
# COMPACT_ATOMS: atom_id res chain seq x y z
N MET A 1 -9.33 5.38 -24.54
CA MET A 1 -10.13 6.24 -23.62
C MET A 1 -9.31 6.44 -22.34
N GLU A 2 -9.05 7.69 -21.96
CA GLU A 2 -8.35 8.02 -20.73
C GLU A 2 -9.38 8.15 -19.60
N THR A 3 -9.11 7.53 -18.45
CA THR A 3 -9.90 7.68 -17.23
C THR A 3 -9.16 8.60 -16.27
N VAL A 4 -9.73 9.77 -15.99
CA VAL A 4 -9.17 10.71 -15.02
C VAL A 4 -9.71 10.37 -13.63
N VAL A 5 -8.81 10.12 -12.68
CA VAL A 5 -9.12 9.83 -11.28
C VAL A 5 -8.57 10.95 -10.43
N ASN A 6 -9.43 11.77 -9.87
CA ASN A 6 -9.06 12.84 -8.95
C ASN A 6 -8.86 12.27 -7.54
N ILE A 7 -7.69 12.53 -6.98
CA ILE A 7 -7.39 12.21 -5.58
C ILE A 7 -7.87 13.37 -4.71
N ILE A 8 -8.64 13.03 -3.70
CA ILE A 8 -9.14 14.00 -2.71
C ILE A 8 -8.56 13.59 -1.36
N TYR A 9 -7.81 14.47 -0.76
CA TYR A 9 -7.30 14.31 0.60
C TYR A 9 -7.98 15.32 1.53
N THR A 10 -8.49 14.82 2.64
CA THR A 10 -9.08 15.62 3.72
C THR A 10 -8.27 15.40 4.99
N PRO A 11 -7.57 16.42 5.49
CA PRO A 11 -6.82 16.31 6.75
C PRO A 11 -7.69 15.88 7.93
N SER A 12 -7.11 15.16 8.86
CA SER A 12 -7.78 14.81 10.11
C SER A 12 -7.61 15.93 11.14
N ASN A 13 -8.63 16.12 11.97
CA ASN A 13 -8.54 17.01 13.15
C ASN A 13 -7.83 16.32 14.33
N SER A 14 -7.43 15.07 14.18
CA SER A 14 -6.77 14.27 15.21
C SER A 14 -5.50 13.64 14.66
N ARG A 15 -4.41 13.71 15.42
CA ARG A 15 -3.14 13.05 15.07
C ARG A 15 -3.20 11.52 15.10
N GLU A 16 -4.29 10.94 15.62
CA GLU A 16 -4.51 9.48 15.61
C GLU A 16 -4.83 8.94 14.21
N HIS A 17 -5.21 9.81 13.27
CA HIS A 17 -5.59 9.44 11.91
C HIS A 17 -4.85 10.30 10.89
N ILE A 18 -4.31 9.67 9.86
CA ILE A 18 -3.59 10.36 8.78
C ILE A 18 -4.48 11.30 7.94
N GLY A 19 -5.78 11.23 8.12
CA GLY A 19 -6.78 11.90 7.28
C GLY A 19 -7.56 10.91 6.41
N GLU A 20 -8.39 11.42 5.53
CA GLU A 20 -9.21 10.60 4.65
C GLU A 20 -8.82 10.82 3.19
N PHE A 21 -8.53 9.73 2.48
CA PHE A 21 -8.33 9.71 1.04
C PHE A 21 -9.57 9.19 0.34
N SER A 22 -9.92 9.83 -0.77
CA SER A 22 -11.01 9.39 -1.65
C SER A 22 -10.58 9.52 -3.11
N LEU A 23 -11.16 8.66 -3.95
CA LEU A 23 -11.05 8.73 -5.42
C LEU A 23 -12.35 9.31 -5.97
N SER A 24 -12.26 10.24 -6.92
CA SER A 24 -13.40 10.73 -7.68
C SER A 24 -13.14 10.56 -9.17
N PHE A 25 -14.05 9.91 -9.89
CA PHE A 25 -13.94 9.65 -11.33
C PHE A 25 -15.31 9.46 -11.95
N ASP A 26 -15.41 9.70 -13.26
CA ASP A 26 -16.64 9.52 -13.98
C ASP A 26 -16.86 8.03 -14.33
N GLY A 27 -18.04 7.56 -14.01
CA GLY A 27 -18.51 6.24 -14.39
C GLY A 27 -18.81 6.15 -15.89
N PHE A 28 -18.93 4.92 -16.38
CA PHE A 28 -19.26 4.64 -17.77
C PHE A 28 -20.65 5.18 -18.18
N ASP A 29 -21.50 5.42 -17.21
CA ASP A 29 -22.84 6.00 -17.31
C ASP A 29 -22.85 7.54 -17.25
N GLY A 30 -21.66 8.16 -17.16
CA GLY A 30 -21.47 9.61 -17.02
C GLY A 30 -21.75 10.15 -15.61
N GLU A 31 -22.03 9.28 -14.64
CA GLU A 31 -22.18 9.71 -13.25
C GLU A 31 -20.85 9.76 -12.54
N THR A 32 -20.56 10.85 -11.83
CA THR A 32 -19.37 10.96 -10.99
C THR A 32 -19.48 10.04 -9.77
N ARG A 33 -18.44 9.25 -9.54
CA ARG A 33 -18.35 8.30 -8.43
C ARG A 33 -17.28 8.72 -7.46
N THR A 34 -17.56 8.61 -6.18
CA THR A 34 -16.59 8.86 -5.11
C THR A 34 -16.40 7.60 -4.27
N VAL A 35 -15.16 7.18 -4.10
CA VAL A 35 -14.78 5.98 -3.35
C VAL A 35 -13.83 6.36 -2.23
N ARG A 36 -14.22 6.08 -0.99
CA ARG A 36 -13.34 6.29 0.16
C ARG A 36 -12.34 5.16 0.29
N LEU A 37 -11.12 5.50 0.68
CA LEU A 37 -10.02 4.56 0.82
C LEU A 37 -9.80 4.19 2.28
N LYS A 38 -9.32 2.97 2.49
CA LYS A 38 -8.78 2.51 3.74
C LYS A 38 -7.27 2.71 3.71
N PHE A 39 -6.78 3.50 4.66
CA PHE A 39 -5.40 3.93 4.76
C PHE A 39 -4.96 3.78 6.22
N ASP A 40 -4.56 2.57 6.61
CA ASP A 40 -4.10 2.30 7.96
C ASP A 40 -2.64 1.84 7.93
N ILE A 41 -1.77 2.74 8.34
CA ILE A 41 -0.31 2.60 8.36
C ILE A 41 0.25 2.60 9.78
N LYS A 42 -0.59 2.45 10.80
CA LYS A 42 -0.21 2.63 12.20
C LYS A 42 0.98 1.78 12.60
N GLU A 43 1.02 0.52 12.21
CA GLU A 43 2.11 -0.38 12.54
C GLU A 43 3.40 0.01 11.81
N LEU A 44 3.33 0.35 10.51
CA LEU A 44 4.49 0.85 9.75
C LEU A 44 5.03 2.14 10.35
N TRP A 45 4.13 3.10 10.61
CA TRP A 45 4.53 4.37 11.23
C TRP A 45 5.16 4.17 12.62
N SER A 46 4.69 3.19 13.38
CA SER A 46 5.26 2.93 14.71
C SER A 46 6.73 2.52 14.67
N PHE A 47 7.19 2.04 13.53
CA PHE A 47 8.58 1.66 13.27
C PHE A 47 9.39 2.86 12.76
N SER A 48 9.02 3.47 11.62
CA SER A 48 9.79 4.57 11.00
C SER A 48 9.60 5.92 11.67
N ARG A 49 8.40 6.21 12.24
CA ARG A 49 7.99 7.46 12.89
C ARG A 49 8.17 8.72 12.05
N ASP A 50 8.18 8.56 10.73
CA ASP A 50 8.39 9.65 9.78
C ASP A 50 7.22 9.72 8.79
N THR A 51 6.72 10.92 8.54
CA THR A 51 5.71 11.22 7.52
C THR A 51 6.16 12.30 6.55
N SER A 52 7.45 12.68 6.60
CA SER A 52 7.99 13.80 5.82
C SER A 52 8.94 13.37 4.69
N SER A 53 9.36 12.10 4.67
CA SER A 53 10.34 11.58 3.72
C SER A 53 9.75 11.29 2.33
N VAL A 54 10.61 11.24 1.32
CA VAL A 54 10.27 10.76 -0.03
C VAL A 54 9.78 9.30 0.01
N ALA A 55 10.29 8.49 0.95
CA ALA A 55 9.82 7.12 1.15
C ALA A 55 8.35 7.09 1.59
N PHE A 56 7.92 8.06 2.40
CA PHE A 56 6.52 8.21 2.79
C PHE A 56 5.65 8.65 1.60
N ASP A 57 6.08 9.63 0.80
CA ASP A 57 5.37 10.02 -0.42
C ASP A 57 5.22 8.82 -1.38
N PHE A 58 6.27 8.00 -1.51
CA PHE A 58 6.22 6.78 -2.32
C PHE A 58 5.25 5.74 -1.75
N LEU A 59 5.16 5.58 -0.43
CA LEU A 59 4.17 4.73 0.21
C LEU A 59 2.74 5.23 -0.09
N VAL A 60 2.48 6.53 0.08
CA VAL A 60 1.17 7.14 -0.23
C VAL A 60 0.80 6.92 -1.70
N LEU A 61 1.71 7.23 -2.63
CA LEU A 61 1.51 6.97 -4.07
C LEU A 61 1.16 5.50 -4.33
N SER A 62 1.90 4.57 -3.75
CA SER A 62 1.70 3.14 -3.96
C SER A 62 0.36 2.64 -3.41
N MET A 63 -0.08 3.17 -2.27
CA MET A 63 -1.41 2.89 -1.71
C MET A 63 -2.52 3.46 -2.60
N LEU A 64 -2.35 4.66 -3.15
CA LEU A 64 -3.29 5.27 -4.09
C LEU A 64 -3.37 4.46 -5.40
N VAL A 65 -2.24 4.10 -6.00
CA VAL A 65 -2.17 3.27 -7.21
C VAL A 65 -2.87 1.93 -6.99
N TYR A 66 -2.61 1.25 -5.86
CA TYR A 66 -3.28 0.00 -5.53
C TYR A 66 -4.81 0.17 -5.48
N ASN A 67 -5.30 1.22 -4.82
CA ASN A 67 -6.73 1.46 -4.70
C ASN A 67 -7.38 1.86 -6.03
N VAL A 68 -6.70 2.66 -6.86
CA VAL A 68 -7.18 3.02 -8.21
C VAL A 68 -7.23 1.78 -9.10
N ASP A 69 -6.18 0.94 -9.09
CA ASP A 69 -6.16 -0.33 -9.84
C ASP A 69 -7.36 -1.23 -9.46
N ARG A 70 -7.71 -1.25 -8.17
CA ARG A 70 -8.88 -1.99 -7.67
C ARG A 70 -10.23 -1.36 -8.03
N ALA A 71 -10.30 -0.04 -8.10
CA ALA A 71 -11.54 0.70 -8.35
C ALA A 71 -11.91 0.74 -9.84
N ILE A 72 -10.93 0.90 -10.73
CA ILE A 72 -11.12 1.08 -12.17
C ILE A 72 -11.05 -0.27 -12.88
N LYS A 73 -12.19 -0.89 -13.15
CA LYS A 73 -12.25 -2.21 -13.79
C LYS A 73 -11.78 -2.21 -15.24
N ARG A 74 -10.92 -3.16 -15.61
CA ARG A 74 -10.43 -3.33 -16.99
C ARG A 74 -11.56 -3.56 -17.99
N ASN A 75 -12.48 -4.45 -17.70
CA ASN A 75 -13.58 -4.78 -18.60
C ASN A 75 -14.60 -3.65 -18.84
N ARG A 76 -14.50 -2.54 -18.11
CA ARG A 76 -15.37 -1.36 -18.25
C ARG A 76 -14.64 -0.11 -18.73
N TYR A 77 -13.36 0.03 -18.35
CA TYR A 77 -12.58 1.26 -18.57
C TYR A 77 -11.44 1.08 -19.57
N SER A 78 -11.47 -0.01 -20.34
CA SER A 78 -10.56 -0.22 -21.48
C SER A 78 -11.35 -0.43 -22.78
N ILE A 79 -10.72 -0.17 -23.91
CA ILE A 79 -11.31 -0.38 -25.24
C ILE A 79 -11.26 -1.87 -25.62
N ASP A 80 -10.19 -2.56 -25.22
CA ASP A 80 -9.91 -3.96 -25.54
C ASP A 80 -10.24 -4.94 -24.42
N GLY A 81 -10.79 -4.44 -23.30
CA GLY A 81 -11.07 -5.23 -22.10
C GLY A 81 -9.83 -5.52 -21.25
N TRP A 82 -8.65 -5.00 -21.66
CA TRP A 82 -7.37 -5.36 -21.04
C TRP A 82 -6.50 -4.17 -20.62
N HIS A 83 -6.27 -3.20 -21.53
CA HIS A 83 -5.41 -2.04 -21.30
C HIS A 83 -6.21 -0.80 -20.94
N ARG A 84 -5.89 -0.17 -19.82
CA ARG A 84 -6.47 1.10 -19.40
C ARG A 84 -5.46 2.22 -19.58
N THR A 85 -5.93 3.43 -19.82
CA THR A 85 -5.15 4.66 -19.65
C THR A 85 -5.73 5.40 -18.45
N ILE A 86 -4.95 5.53 -17.39
CA ILE A 86 -5.37 6.10 -16.10
C ILE A 86 -4.50 7.32 -15.80
N ARG A 87 -5.14 8.47 -15.66
CA ARG A 87 -4.50 9.69 -15.14
C ARG A 87 -4.93 9.89 -13.70
N MET A 88 -3.99 9.84 -12.77
CA MET A 88 -4.23 10.20 -11.38
C MET A 88 -3.88 11.66 -11.17
N ALA A 89 -4.91 12.48 -10.94
CA ALA A 89 -4.76 13.92 -10.73
C ALA A 89 -4.81 14.28 -9.25
N ASN A 90 -4.13 15.39 -8.89
CA ASN A 90 -4.10 15.95 -7.54
C ASN A 90 -3.51 15.01 -6.48
N ILE A 91 -2.47 14.26 -6.81
CA ILE A 91 -1.78 13.38 -5.86
C ILE A 91 -1.00 14.25 -4.86
N PRO A 92 -1.38 14.25 -3.57
CA PRO A 92 -0.68 15.09 -2.58
C PRO A 92 0.66 14.45 -2.20
N VAL A 93 1.75 15.21 -2.35
CA VAL A 93 3.11 14.83 -1.97
C VAL A 93 3.80 15.96 -1.22
N ILE A 94 4.66 15.62 -0.27
CA ILE A 94 5.42 16.60 0.51
C ILE A 94 6.68 17.00 -0.26
N ASN A 95 7.35 16.03 -0.87
CA ASN A 95 8.62 16.23 -1.56
C ASN A 95 8.40 16.33 -3.08
N ILE A 96 7.65 17.37 -3.51
CA ILE A 96 7.18 17.49 -4.90
C ILE A 96 8.29 17.48 -5.93
N ASP A 97 9.43 18.10 -5.65
CA ASP A 97 10.57 18.14 -6.58
C ASP A 97 11.17 16.75 -6.77
N ALA A 98 11.38 16.00 -5.68
CA ALA A 98 11.90 14.64 -5.74
C ALA A 98 10.93 13.69 -6.46
N MET A 99 9.63 13.81 -6.18
CA MET A 99 8.60 13.00 -6.83
C MET A 99 8.48 13.33 -8.32
N ASN A 100 8.62 14.59 -8.72
CA ASN A 100 8.64 14.98 -10.13
C ASN A 100 9.91 14.49 -10.86
N ILE A 101 11.06 14.47 -10.21
CA ILE A 101 12.29 13.89 -10.78
C ILE A 101 12.10 12.40 -11.07
N GLY A 102 11.47 11.65 -10.14
CA GLY A 102 11.23 10.21 -10.28
C GLY A 102 9.98 9.83 -11.09
N LYS A 103 9.18 10.81 -11.53
CA LYS A 103 7.84 10.58 -12.11
C LYS A 103 7.85 9.60 -13.28
N ASP A 104 8.70 9.84 -14.27
CA ASP A 104 8.76 9.02 -15.50
C ASP A 104 9.16 7.57 -15.17
N GLU A 105 10.02 7.37 -14.18
CA GLU A 105 10.42 6.03 -13.73
C GLU A 105 9.27 5.33 -12.99
N PHE A 106 8.54 6.03 -12.15
CA PHE A 106 7.35 5.50 -11.49
C PHE A 106 6.29 5.10 -12.51
N GLU A 107 5.98 5.96 -13.48
CA GLU A 107 5.02 5.67 -14.54
C GLU A 107 5.45 4.43 -15.34
N ARG A 108 6.71 4.35 -15.76
CA ARG A 108 7.24 3.18 -16.48
C ARG A 108 7.16 1.90 -15.67
N ALA A 109 7.56 1.94 -14.40
CA ALA A 109 7.54 0.77 -13.52
C ALA A 109 6.11 0.25 -13.32
N ILE A 110 5.14 1.15 -13.12
CA ILE A 110 3.75 0.78 -12.91
C ILE A 110 3.10 0.32 -14.22
N CYS A 111 3.41 0.96 -15.35
CA CYS A 111 2.98 0.50 -16.67
C CYS A 111 3.46 -0.94 -16.94
N PHE A 112 4.72 -1.23 -16.64
CA PHE A 112 5.27 -2.58 -16.78
C PHE A 112 4.56 -3.59 -15.87
N LEU A 113 4.34 -3.23 -14.59
CA LEU A 113 3.76 -4.10 -13.59
C LEU A 113 2.28 -4.43 -13.87
N THR A 114 1.53 -3.44 -14.32
CA THR A 114 0.07 -3.57 -14.50
C THR A 114 -0.37 -3.88 -15.92
N GLY A 115 0.45 -3.53 -16.91
CA GLY A 115 0.10 -3.56 -18.33
C GLY A 115 -0.86 -2.44 -18.74
N ASP A 116 -1.04 -1.41 -17.90
CA ASP A 116 -1.85 -0.23 -18.17
C ASP A 116 -0.95 0.99 -18.39
N ALA A 117 -1.44 2.04 -19.04
CA ALA A 117 -0.77 3.34 -19.10
C ALA A 117 -1.17 4.19 -17.89
N TRP A 118 -0.18 4.68 -17.15
CA TRP A 118 -0.37 5.51 -15.95
C TRP A 118 0.26 6.88 -16.15
N ILE A 119 -0.44 7.93 -15.71
CA ILE A 119 -0.01 9.31 -15.75
C ILE A 119 -0.28 9.90 -14.37
N PHE A 120 0.73 10.55 -13.75
CA PHE A 120 0.63 11.13 -12.41
C PHE A 120 0.74 12.63 -12.45
N ASP A 121 -0.19 13.32 -11.79
CA ASP A 121 -0.12 14.75 -11.55
C ASP A 121 -0.02 15.01 -10.05
N PHE A 122 1.17 15.42 -9.59
CA PHE A 122 1.44 15.71 -8.20
C PHE A 122 1.06 17.14 -7.82
N ILE A 123 0.57 17.32 -6.59
CA ILE A 123 0.36 18.64 -5.98
C ILE A 123 1.11 18.72 -4.65
N GLN A 124 1.59 19.90 -4.31
CA GLN A 124 2.27 20.15 -3.03
C GLN A 124 1.30 19.96 -1.87
N SER A 125 1.69 19.12 -0.90
CA SER A 125 1.01 18.96 0.39
C SER A 125 1.81 19.66 1.49
N GLU A 126 1.11 20.22 2.47
CA GLU A 126 1.75 20.79 3.68
C GLU A 126 2.23 19.72 4.66
N GLY A 127 1.89 18.45 4.41
CA GLY A 127 2.26 17.33 5.24
C GLY A 127 1.08 16.66 5.93
N TYR A 128 1.43 15.65 6.74
CA TYR A 128 0.45 14.83 7.45
C TYR A 128 0.70 14.93 8.96
N GLU A 129 -0.23 15.54 9.68
CA GLU A 129 -0.19 15.57 11.15
C GLU A 129 -0.61 14.21 11.72
N TYR A 130 0.31 13.22 11.63
CA TYR A 130 0.05 11.86 12.08
C TYR A 130 1.04 11.46 13.17
N ALA A 131 0.53 11.22 14.37
CA ALA A 131 1.30 10.76 15.52
C ALA A 131 0.39 9.95 16.45
N PRO A 132 0.00 8.72 16.07
CA PRO A 132 -0.92 7.91 16.86
C PRO A 132 -0.30 7.51 18.19
N THR A 133 -1.14 7.48 19.22
CA THR A 133 -0.77 7.00 20.55
C THR A 133 -0.90 5.47 20.65
N ASN A 134 -0.38 4.91 21.75
CA ASN A 134 -0.43 3.46 22.00
C ASN A 134 0.11 2.62 20.82
N THR A 135 1.27 3.02 20.32
CA THR A 135 2.01 2.30 19.28
C THR A 135 3.12 1.45 19.92
N PRO A 136 3.41 0.27 19.36
CA PRO A 136 4.59 -0.49 19.75
C PRO A 136 5.87 0.34 19.62
N SER A 137 6.84 0.06 20.48
CA SER A 137 8.18 0.60 20.36
C SER A 137 9.11 -0.47 19.81
N TYR A 138 9.78 -0.16 18.73
CA TYR A 138 10.76 -1.04 18.09
C TYR A 138 12.16 -0.47 18.31
N LYS A 139 13.15 -1.36 18.47
CA LYS A 139 14.56 -1.01 18.46
C LYS A 139 15.11 -1.39 17.09
N ILE A 140 15.37 -0.38 16.26
CA ILE A 140 15.77 -0.58 14.86
C ILE A 140 17.03 -1.45 14.74
N ASP A 141 17.94 -1.33 15.69
CA ASP A 141 19.16 -2.12 15.76
C ASP A 141 18.94 -3.62 16.03
N GLU A 142 17.76 -4.05 16.43
CA GLU A 142 17.40 -5.48 16.54
C GLU A 142 17.14 -6.15 15.19
N TYR A 143 16.92 -5.38 14.11
CA TYR A 143 16.57 -5.92 12.80
C TYR A 143 17.77 -5.88 11.85
N GLU A 144 17.95 -6.94 11.08
CA GLU A 144 19.03 -7.08 10.10
C GLU A 144 18.49 -7.16 8.68
N GLU A 145 17.31 -7.70 8.50
CA GLU A 145 16.64 -7.83 7.21
C GLU A 145 15.16 -7.43 7.28
N ILE A 146 14.64 -6.92 6.15
CA ILE A 146 13.22 -6.72 5.91
C ILE A 146 12.77 -7.76 4.88
N SER A 147 11.69 -8.49 5.16
CA SER A 147 11.11 -9.47 4.26
C SER A 147 9.63 -9.16 3.99
N LEU A 148 9.23 -9.24 2.73
CA LEU A 148 7.85 -9.02 2.31
C LEU A 148 7.05 -10.32 2.49
N PHE A 149 6.05 -10.30 3.38
CA PHE A 149 5.30 -11.49 3.77
C PHE A 149 3.84 -11.40 3.34
N SER A 150 3.52 -12.03 2.21
CA SER A 150 2.15 -12.08 1.67
C SER A 150 1.29 -13.21 2.26
N GLY A 151 1.90 -14.20 2.92
CA GLY A 151 1.25 -15.43 3.36
C GLY A 151 1.19 -16.52 2.28
N GLY A 152 1.88 -16.33 1.14
CA GLY A 152 2.10 -17.37 0.13
C GLY A 152 3.35 -18.21 0.43
N LEU A 153 3.48 -19.35 -0.24
CA LEU A 153 4.59 -20.28 -0.03
C LEU A 153 5.95 -19.64 -0.26
N ASP A 154 6.11 -18.88 -1.35
CA ASP A 154 7.38 -18.24 -1.70
C ASP A 154 7.82 -17.23 -0.63
N SER A 155 6.88 -16.43 -0.12
CA SER A 155 7.16 -15.47 0.95
C SER A 155 7.49 -16.15 2.28
N LEU A 156 6.90 -17.31 2.55
CA LEU A 156 7.23 -18.12 3.74
C LEU A 156 8.64 -18.71 3.64
N ILE A 157 8.98 -19.30 2.49
CA ILE A 157 10.32 -19.86 2.25
C ILE A 157 11.37 -18.76 2.35
N GLY A 158 11.14 -17.62 1.68
CA GLY A 158 12.05 -16.47 1.76
C GLY A 158 12.25 -15.97 3.18
N PHE A 159 11.18 -15.91 3.99
CA PHE A 159 11.29 -15.54 5.41
C PHE A 159 12.10 -16.58 6.21
N ILE A 160 11.86 -17.88 6.03
CA ILE A 160 12.61 -18.95 6.72
C ILE A 160 14.10 -18.85 6.38
N ASP A 161 14.42 -18.68 5.10
CA ASP A 161 15.81 -18.54 4.64
C ASP A 161 16.46 -17.27 5.23
N SER A 162 15.79 -16.14 5.25
CA SER A 162 16.25 -14.91 5.89
C SER A 162 16.55 -15.13 7.37
N ALA A 163 15.60 -15.73 8.09
CA ALA A 163 15.75 -15.96 9.52
C ALA A 163 16.89 -16.92 9.91
N HIS A 164 17.29 -17.82 8.99
CA HIS A 164 18.46 -18.67 9.17
C HIS A 164 19.78 -17.96 8.84
N ARG A 165 19.75 -16.92 7.98
CA ARG A 165 20.95 -16.18 7.58
C ARG A 165 21.36 -15.08 8.56
N ILE A 166 20.35 -14.43 9.18
CA ILE A 166 20.61 -13.31 10.10
C ILE A 166 21.39 -13.76 11.33
N SER A 167 22.08 -12.81 11.95
CA SER A 167 22.85 -12.99 13.17
C SER A 167 21.95 -13.53 14.31
N GLN A 168 22.55 -14.26 15.26
CA GLN A 168 21.80 -14.96 16.32
C GLN A 168 20.89 -14.04 17.13
N ASN A 169 21.34 -12.80 17.39
CA ASN A 169 20.62 -11.81 18.20
C ASN A 169 19.81 -10.81 17.36
N LYS A 170 19.64 -11.09 16.07
CA LYS A 170 18.89 -10.23 15.15
C LYS A 170 17.56 -10.85 14.75
N LYS A 171 16.69 -10.00 14.22
CA LYS A 171 15.36 -10.36 13.74
C LYS A 171 15.17 -9.98 12.28
N VAL A 172 14.23 -10.64 11.63
CA VAL A 172 13.66 -10.23 10.34
C VAL A 172 12.42 -9.40 10.63
N LEU A 173 12.29 -8.25 9.98
CA LEU A 173 11.07 -7.47 10.01
C LEU A 173 10.17 -7.91 8.85
N LEU A 174 9.03 -8.51 9.16
CA LEU A 174 8.06 -8.94 8.15
C LEU A 174 7.10 -7.80 7.83
N ILE A 175 7.00 -7.44 6.56
CA ILE A 175 6.03 -6.48 6.07
C ILE A 175 4.87 -7.23 5.42
N SER A 176 3.67 -7.04 5.93
CA SER A 176 2.45 -7.67 5.45
C SER A 176 1.43 -6.65 5.00
N HIS A 177 0.64 -7.01 3.99
CA HIS A 177 -0.51 -6.23 3.55
C HIS A 177 -1.78 -7.06 3.63
N MET A 178 -2.88 -6.44 4.05
CA MET A 178 -4.22 -7.00 3.95
C MET A 178 -5.21 -5.99 3.38
N GLU A 179 -6.10 -6.45 2.54
CA GLU A 179 -7.33 -5.75 2.15
C GLU A 179 -8.53 -6.43 2.83
N LEU A 180 -8.55 -7.75 2.82
CA LEU A 180 -9.63 -8.59 3.32
C LEU A 180 -9.21 -9.36 4.58
N GLY A 181 -10.19 -9.64 5.44
CA GLY A 181 -9.96 -10.37 6.69
C GLY A 181 -9.43 -11.81 6.50
N LYS A 182 -9.67 -12.42 5.32
CA LYS A 182 -9.12 -13.74 5.00
C LYS A 182 -7.59 -13.72 4.90
N GLU A 183 -7.03 -12.74 4.19
CA GLU A 183 -5.56 -12.61 4.05
C GLU A 183 -4.88 -12.48 5.41
N LYS A 184 -5.48 -11.67 6.30
CA LYS A 184 -4.96 -11.53 7.67
C LYS A 184 -4.98 -12.87 8.42
N ARG A 185 -6.07 -13.64 8.32
CA ARG A 185 -6.18 -14.95 8.98
C ARG A 185 -5.14 -15.93 8.46
N ASP A 186 -5.03 -16.07 7.14
CA ASP A 186 -4.07 -16.99 6.52
C ASP A 186 -2.62 -16.67 6.96
N GLN A 187 -2.24 -15.39 7.01
CA GLN A 187 -0.93 -14.95 7.51
C GLN A 187 -0.74 -15.25 9.00
N VAL A 188 -1.77 -14.98 9.81
CA VAL A 188 -1.72 -15.26 11.27
C VAL A 188 -1.61 -16.75 11.53
N ASP A 189 -2.37 -17.58 10.81
CA ASP A 189 -2.36 -19.03 10.98
C ASP A 189 -0.99 -19.63 10.63
N ILE A 190 -0.35 -19.17 9.55
CA ILE A 190 1.01 -19.58 9.18
C ILE A 190 2.00 -19.22 10.30
N LEU A 191 2.02 -17.97 10.75
CA LEU A 191 2.96 -17.54 11.78
C LEU A 191 2.68 -18.20 13.14
N THR A 192 1.41 -18.49 13.45
CA THR A 192 1.04 -19.24 14.65
C THR A 192 1.54 -20.68 14.58
N ASN A 193 1.41 -21.33 13.43
CA ASN A 193 1.96 -22.65 13.22
C ASN A 193 3.48 -22.69 13.33
N CYS A 194 4.18 -21.69 12.77
CA CYS A 194 5.63 -21.56 12.95
C CYS A 194 6.00 -21.46 14.43
N LYS A 195 5.29 -20.63 15.20
CA LYS A 195 5.50 -20.46 16.63
C LYS A 195 5.21 -21.76 17.42
N ASN A 196 4.09 -22.42 17.16
CA ASN A 196 3.70 -23.65 17.86
C ASN A 196 4.68 -24.81 17.62
N ASN A 197 5.37 -24.80 16.50
CA ASN A 197 6.37 -25.82 16.16
C ASN A 197 7.81 -25.35 16.46
N HIS A 198 7.97 -24.24 17.20
CA HIS A 198 9.26 -23.65 17.54
C HIS A 198 10.15 -23.33 16.34
N ILE A 199 9.50 -23.06 15.19
CA ILE A 199 10.19 -22.64 13.99
C ILE A 199 10.38 -21.13 14.12
N LEU A 200 11.64 -20.70 14.19
CA LEU A 200 12.05 -19.29 14.20
C LEU A 200 11.57 -18.48 15.41
N ASP A 201 11.49 -19.10 16.61
CA ASP A 201 11.11 -18.43 17.86
C ASP A 201 11.97 -17.19 18.11
N GLY A 202 11.31 -16.03 18.28
CA GLY A 202 11.97 -14.75 18.55
C GLY A 202 12.75 -14.15 17.38
N LYS A 203 12.69 -14.76 16.18
CA LYS A 203 13.46 -14.33 15.01
C LYS A 203 12.77 -13.28 14.14
N TYR A 204 11.55 -12.88 14.47
CA TYR A 204 10.81 -11.90 13.66
C TYR A 204 9.85 -11.06 14.46
N ASP A 205 9.55 -9.89 13.93
CA ASP A 205 8.35 -9.12 14.21
C ASP A 205 7.63 -8.83 12.91
N ARG A 206 6.32 -8.54 12.96
CA ARG A 206 5.51 -8.27 11.78
C ARG A 206 4.84 -6.91 11.88
N LEU A 207 4.94 -6.12 10.81
CA LEU A 207 4.17 -4.91 10.60
C LEU A 207 3.09 -5.15 9.54
N LEU A 208 1.87 -4.74 9.85
CA LEU A 208 0.72 -4.92 8.98
C LEU A 208 0.28 -3.59 8.37
N LEU A 209 0.29 -3.52 7.05
CA LEU A 209 -0.33 -2.45 6.27
C LEU A 209 -1.77 -2.84 5.91
N ASN A 210 -2.72 -1.95 6.15
CA ASN A 210 -4.09 -2.17 5.75
C ASN A 210 -4.53 -1.09 4.75
N ALA A 211 -4.51 -1.46 3.48
CA ALA A 211 -4.91 -0.61 2.37
C ALA A 211 -5.98 -1.31 1.55
N GLY A 212 -6.96 -0.54 1.06
CA GLY A 212 -8.06 -1.07 0.25
C GLY A 212 -9.21 -0.08 0.14
N LEU A 213 -10.27 -0.49 -0.52
CA LEU A 213 -11.48 0.31 -0.65
C LEU A 213 -12.33 0.16 0.62
N LYS A 214 -12.88 1.27 1.14
CA LYS A 214 -13.82 1.19 2.29
C LYS A 214 -15.12 0.53 1.85
N PRO A 215 -15.64 -0.45 2.63
CA PRO A 215 -16.98 -1.00 2.39
C PRO A 215 -18.03 0.10 2.38
N ASN A 216 -19.08 -0.06 1.57
CA ASN A 216 -20.19 0.88 1.44
C ASN A 216 -19.88 2.27 0.87
N SER A 217 -18.63 2.55 0.50
CA SER A 217 -18.28 3.75 -0.27
C SER A 217 -18.55 3.57 -1.77
N TRP A 218 -19.00 2.41 -2.19
CA TRP A 218 -19.23 1.98 -3.55
C TRP A 218 -20.63 1.39 -3.67
N SER A 219 -21.39 1.77 -4.72
CA SER A 219 -22.71 1.15 -4.95
C SER A 219 -22.54 -0.34 -5.23
N THR A 220 -23.45 -1.14 -4.70
CA THR A 220 -23.43 -2.62 -4.69
C THR A 220 -23.35 -3.31 -6.05
N HIS A 221 -23.35 -2.56 -7.16
CA HIS A 221 -23.33 -3.09 -8.53
C HIS A 221 -21.95 -3.08 -9.21
N SER A 222 -20.93 -2.56 -8.58
CA SER A 222 -19.57 -2.55 -9.12
C SER A 222 -18.62 -3.42 -8.30
N ALA A 223 -18.55 -4.70 -8.66
CA ALA A 223 -17.46 -5.53 -8.15
C ALA A 223 -16.11 -4.87 -8.47
N THR A 224 -15.13 -4.96 -7.58
CA THR A 224 -13.78 -4.44 -7.79
C THR A 224 -13.02 -5.21 -8.86
N GLU A 225 -11.93 -4.64 -9.38
CA GLU A 225 -10.99 -5.39 -10.23
C GLU A 225 -10.46 -6.61 -9.47
N SER A 226 -10.43 -7.76 -10.13
CA SER A 226 -10.02 -9.03 -9.52
C SER A 226 -8.52 -9.28 -9.60
N THR A 227 -7.81 -8.57 -10.47
CA THR A 227 -6.36 -8.68 -10.59
C THR A 227 -5.68 -7.78 -9.57
N PHE A 228 -4.61 -8.29 -8.93
CA PHE A 228 -3.84 -7.56 -7.91
C PHE A 228 -2.46 -7.18 -8.46
N ARG A 229 -2.41 -6.68 -9.71
CA ARG A 229 -1.13 -6.46 -10.41
C ARG A 229 -0.26 -5.39 -9.74
N SER A 230 -0.88 -4.34 -9.19
CA SER A 230 -0.18 -3.26 -8.48
C SER A 230 0.21 -3.60 -7.04
N ARG A 231 -0.20 -4.77 -6.51
CA ARG A 231 0.03 -5.15 -5.12
C ARG A 231 1.53 -5.28 -4.76
N SER A 232 2.34 -5.73 -5.70
CA SER A 232 3.79 -5.86 -5.48
C SER A 232 4.44 -4.50 -5.22
N LEU A 233 4.01 -3.44 -5.94
CA LEU A 233 4.48 -2.07 -5.70
C LEU A 233 4.19 -1.63 -4.26
N LEU A 234 2.98 -1.92 -3.76
CA LEU A 234 2.58 -1.59 -2.39
C LEU A 234 3.48 -2.27 -1.35
N PHE A 235 3.82 -3.55 -1.56
CA PHE A 235 4.74 -4.25 -0.68
C PHE A 235 6.14 -3.64 -0.71
N PHE A 236 6.69 -3.31 -1.89
CA PHE A 236 8.00 -2.65 -2.01
C PHE A 236 8.00 -1.30 -1.32
N ALA A 237 6.99 -0.48 -1.54
CA ALA A 237 6.89 0.84 -0.90
C ALA A 237 6.80 0.73 0.63
N ALA A 238 6.04 -0.24 1.14
CA ALA A 238 5.94 -0.48 2.57
C ALA A 238 7.28 -0.96 3.18
N GLY A 239 8.04 -1.79 2.46
CA GLY A 239 9.37 -2.22 2.88
C GLY A 239 10.43 -1.11 2.82
N ILE A 240 10.34 -0.20 1.84
CA ILE A 240 11.25 0.95 1.73
C ILE A 240 10.96 1.99 2.83
N TYR A 241 9.70 2.15 3.20
CA TYR A 241 9.28 3.09 4.23
C TYR A 241 9.62 2.60 5.65
N ALA A 242 9.57 1.29 5.90
CA ALA A 242 9.95 0.69 7.19
C ALA A 242 11.47 0.72 7.41
#